data_94058e7267f0d6f4410b0c27d6c0dc64
#
_entry.id   94058e7267f0d6f4410b0c27d6c0dc64
#
_cell.length_a   1.000
_cell.length_b   1.000
_cell.length_c   1.000
_cell.angle_alpha   90.00
_cell.angle_beta   90.00
_cell.angle_gamma   90.00
#
_symmetry.space_group_name_H-M   'P 1'
#
loop_
_entity.id
_entity.type
_entity.pdbx_description
1 polymer ?
#
loop_
_entity_poly.entity_id
_entity_poly.type
_entity_poly.pdbx_seq_one_letter_code
_entity_poly.pdbx_strand_id
1 'polypeptide(L)'
;MASLRFETGPRTGEAVVIDKNKFTFGRQLDCDCVLKHLTVSRVHFYIELNGGKHFIVDEHSGNGTFVNGQQVSWVEMKNGDKIQAGPFVFTVELSDEEEHEAGSTVGVEEFGDENRMNEGHAGLYPREYLEGIRFFNERGYFDAHEIWEEIWLRSSGDAKLFYQTLIQAAVGLHHYGRGNMRGARGMHKNVMEKLERLPGIFMSLDLGEFKVQFANFFAGIETAEAPVSDRQPPVIRLLDDEE
;
A
#
# COMPACT_ATOMS: atom_id res chain seq x y z
N MET A 1 -5.24 24.99 -3.35
CA MET A 1 -5.87 24.37 -2.13
C MET A 1 -6.96 23.41 -2.57
N ALA A 2 -7.12 22.25 -1.96
CA ALA A 2 -8.17 21.28 -2.32
C ALA A 2 -9.21 21.15 -1.21
N SER A 3 -10.48 21.02 -1.58
CA SER A 3 -11.57 20.72 -0.65
C SER A 3 -12.60 19.77 -1.27
N LEU A 4 -13.34 19.06 -0.40
CA LEU A 4 -14.49 18.25 -0.78
C LEU A 4 -15.76 18.84 -0.17
N ARG A 5 -16.73 19.18 -1.01
CA ARG A 5 -18.06 19.66 -0.57
C ARG A 5 -19.02 18.48 -0.51
N PHE A 6 -19.68 18.29 0.63
CA PHE A 6 -20.74 17.29 0.77
C PHE A 6 -21.97 17.65 -0.07
N GLU A 7 -22.37 16.74 -0.95
CA GLU A 7 -23.62 16.83 -1.75
C GLU A 7 -24.79 16.11 -1.09
N THR A 8 -24.50 15.11 -0.25
CA THR A 8 -25.48 14.27 0.42
C THR A 8 -25.16 14.04 1.88
N GLY A 9 -26.19 13.66 2.66
CA GLY A 9 -26.06 13.34 4.07
C GLY A 9 -26.26 14.53 5.00
N PRO A 10 -26.04 14.36 6.31
CA PRO A 10 -26.34 15.37 7.33
C PRO A 10 -25.44 16.60 7.27
N ARG A 11 -24.34 16.53 6.49
CA ARG A 11 -23.36 17.61 6.30
C ARG A 11 -23.43 18.25 4.92
N THR A 12 -24.55 18.07 4.20
CA THR A 12 -24.75 18.66 2.87
C THR A 12 -24.45 20.15 2.85
N GLY A 13 -23.63 20.58 1.88
CA GLY A 13 -23.18 21.95 1.73
C GLY A 13 -21.90 22.31 2.52
N GLU A 14 -21.50 21.49 3.49
CA GLU A 14 -20.21 21.69 4.18
C GLU A 14 -19.04 21.33 3.25
N ALA A 15 -17.95 22.07 3.36
CA ALA A 15 -16.69 21.76 2.70
C ALA A 15 -15.65 21.27 3.70
N VAL A 16 -14.94 20.20 3.34
CA VAL A 16 -13.79 19.68 4.09
C VAL A 16 -12.53 20.07 3.34
N VAL A 17 -11.69 20.88 3.97
CA VAL A 17 -10.40 21.31 3.41
C VAL A 17 -9.38 20.19 3.61
N ILE A 18 -8.64 19.87 2.54
CA ILE A 18 -7.56 18.89 2.56
C ILE A 18 -6.26 19.65 2.90
N ASP A 19 -5.88 19.62 4.17
CA ASP A 19 -4.78 20.39 4.75
C ASP A 19 -3.54 19.57 5.10
N LYS A 20 -3.55 18.28 4.68
CA LYS A 20 -2.47 17.31 4.94
C LYS A 20 -2.08 16.57 3.67
N ASN A 21 -0.85 16.06 3.64
CA ASN A 21 -0.38 15.23 2.52
C ASN A 21 -1.17 13.92 2.36
N LYS A 22 -1.66 13.34 3.45
CA LYS A 22 -2.60 12.21 3.44
C LYS A 22 -3.77 12.56 4.35
N PHE A 23 -4.98 12.66 3.78
CA PHE A 23 -6.22 13.02 4.48
C PHE A 23 -7.23 11.89 4.36
N THR A 24 -7.64 11.31 5.47
CA THR A 24 -8.41 10.06 5.54
C THR A 24 -9.90 10.28 5.73
N PHE A 25 -10.71 9.46 5.03
CA PHE A 25 -12.16 9.42 5.10
C PHE A 25 -12.63 8.02 5.49
N GLY A 26 -13.49 7.91 6.49
CA GLY A 26 -14.00 6.62 6.92
C GLY A 26 -14.97 6.72 8.09
N ARG A 27 -15.50 5.58 8.55
CA ARG A 27 -16.44 5.55 9.69
C ARG A 27 -15.75 5.54 11.06
N GLN A 28 -14.45 5.31 11.12
CA GLN A 28 -13.67 5.29 12.35
C GLN A 28 -13.42 6.71 12.86
N LEU A 29 -13.40 6.89 14.19
CA LEU A 29 -13.35 8.23 14.80
C LEU A 29 -11.98 8.91 14.68
N ASP A 30 -10.94 8.16 14.33
CA ASP A 30 -9.60 8.67 14.09
C ASP A 30 -9.33 9.07 12.62
N CYS A 31 -10.31 8.89 11.73
CA CYS A 31 -10.25 9.48 10.40
C CYS A 31 -10.35 11.02 10.47
N ASP A 32 -9.65 11.69 9.57
CA ASP A 32 -9.69 13.16 9.47
C ASP A 32 -11.11 13.67 9.14
N CYS A 33 -11.84 12.93 8.30
CA CYS A 33 -13.26 13.14 8.03
C CYS A 33 -14.07 11.88 8.37
N VAL A 34 -14.85 11.94 9.44
CA VAL A 34 -15.66 10.81 9.90
C VAL A 34 -16.97 10.72 9.15
N LEU A 35 -17.21 9.58 8.47
CA LEU A 35 -18.39 9.25 7.68
C LEU A 35 -19.19 8.15 8.39
N LYS A 36 -20.10 8.52 9.30
CA LYS A 36 -20.84 7.58 10.16
C LYS A 36 -21.94 6.84 9.38
N HIS A 37 -21.56 5.75 8.69
CA HIS A 37 -22.51 4.86 8.03
C HIS A 37 -21.98 3.44 7.93
N LEU A 38 -22.87 2.43 8.01
CA LEU A 38 -22.48 1.00 8.01
C LEU A 38 -21.86 0.53 6.69
N THR A 39 -22.20 1.16 5.57
CA THR A 39 -21.64 0.86 4.26
C THR A 39 -20.31 1.55 3.98
N VAL A 40 -19.83 2.37 4.92
CA VAL A 40 -18.50 2.99 4.85
C VAL A 40 -17.53 2.17 5.68
N SER A 41 -16.37 1.82 5.13
CA SER A 41 -15.30 1.09 5.81
C SER A 41 -14.68 1.93 6.94
N ARG A 42 -13.94 1.30 7.85
CA ARG A 42 -13.27 1.98 8.97
C ARG A 42 -12.41 3.14 8.46
N VAL A 43 -11.43 2.87 7.61
CA VAL A 43 -10.88 3.82 6.65
C VAL A 43 -11.43 3.39 5.29
N HIS A 44 -12.03 4.30 4.51
CA HIS A 44 -12.70 3.97 3.27
C HIS A 44 -11.87 4.41 2.06
N PHE A 45 -11.45 5.64 2.07
CA PHE A 45 -10.52 6.22 1.10
C PHE A 45 -9.70 7.32 1.76
N TYR A 46 -8.64 7.73 1.11
CA TYR A 46 -7.88 8.91 1.49
C TYR A 46 -7.55 9.76 0.26
N ILE A 47 -7.23 11.01 0.50
CA ILE A 47 -6.66 11.90 -0.50
C ILE A 47 -5.20 12.08 -0.16
N GLU A 48 -4.33 11.89 -1.15
CA GLU A 48 -2.91 12.16 -1.01
C GLU A 48 -2.45 13.25 -1.96
N LEU A 49 -1.50 14.08 -1.51
CA LEU A 49 -0.81 15.05 -2.32
C LEU A 49 0.50 14.45 -2.82
N ASN A 50 0.63 14.31 -4.13
CA ASN A 50 1.83 13.78 -4.77
C ASN A 50 2.18 14.61 -6.00
N GLY A 51 3.42 15.11 -6.09
CA GLY A 51 3.89 15.93 -7.20
C GLY A 51 3.06 17.20 -7.44
N GLY A 52 2.51 17.82 -6.39
CA GLY A 52 1.63 18.99 -6.50
C GLY A 52 0.19 18.68 -6.93
N LYS A 53 -0.15 17.42 -7.14
CA LYS A 53 -1.48 16.95 -7.53
C LYS A 53 -2.12 16.13 -6.42
N HIS A 54 -3.44 16.20 -6.33
CA HIS A 54 -4.21 15.42 -5.36
C HIS A 54 -4.75 14.16 -6.02
N PHE A 55 -4.65 13.04 -5.32
CA PHE A 55 -5.14 11.72 -5.76
C PHE A 55 -6.12 11.16 -4.75
N ILE A 56 -7.20 10.55 -5.25
CA ILE A 56 -8.14 9.75 -4.47
C ILE A 56 -7.63 8.32 -4.48
N VAL A 57 -7.50 7.72 -3.30
CA VAL A 57 -7.04 6.34 -3.13
C VAL A 57 -8.05 5.58 -2.29
N ASP A 58 -8.63 4.53 -2.84
CA ASP A 58 -9.52 3.63 -2.09
C ASP A 58 -8.69 2.78 -1.13
N GLU A 59 -9.02 2.80 0.16
CA GLU A 59 -8.32 2.02 1.18
C GLU A 59 -8.97 0.64 1.34
N HIS A 60 -9.07 -0.11 0.22
CA HIS A 60 -9.68 -1.45 0.17
C HIS A 60 -11.08 -1.48 0.82
N SER A 61 -11.88 -0.52 0.46
CA SER A 61 -13.21 -0.38 1.04
C SER A 61 -14.14 -1.51 0.60
N GLY A 62 -14.98 -2.00 1.52
CA GLY A 62 -15.86 -3.14 1.26
C GLY A 62 -16.92 -2.90 0.16
N ASN A 63 -17.29 -1.63 -0.11
CA ASN A 63 -18.27 -1.27 -1.12
C ASN A 63 -17.68 -0.45 -2.28
N GLY A 64 -16.38 -0.13 -2.23
CA GLY A 64 -15.68 0.64 -3.24
C GLY A 64 -15.89 2.15 -3.13
N THR A 65 -14.88 2.89 -3.59
CA THR A 65 -14.94 4.33 -3.83
C THR A 65 -15.20 4.57 -5.31
N PHE A 66 -16.10 5.50 -5.63
CA PHE A 66 -16.46 5.80 -7.01
C PHE A 66 -16.15 7.26 -7.31
N VAL A 67 -15.60 7.51 -8.50
CA VAL A 67 -15.41 8.85 -9.05
C VAL A 67 -16.18 8.96 -10.36
N ASN A 68 -17.10 9.92 -10.44
CA ASN A 68 -18.00 10.11 -11.59
C ASN A 68 -18.75 8.83 -11.99
N GLY A 69 -19.13 8.01 -10.98
CA GLY A 69 -19.86 6.75 -11.17
C GLY A 69 -18.99 5.55 -11.57
N GLN A 70 -17.67 5.72 -11.73
CA GLN A 70 -16.73 4.63 -11.97
C GLN A 70 -16.01 4.27 -10.69
N GLN A 71 -15.93 2.97 -10.37
CA GLN A 71 -15.16 2.50 -9.23
C GLN A 71 -13.67 2.69 -9.49
N VAL A 72 -12.98 3.23 -8.49
CA VAL A 72 -11.56 3.56 -8.59
C VAL A 72 -10.79 2.96 -7.41
N SER A 73 -9.54 2.58 -7.65
CA SER A 73 -8.58 2.28 -6.59
C SER A 73 -7.60 3.45 -6.39
N TRP A 74 -7.29 4.17 -7.47
CA TRP A 74 -6.42 5.35 -7.45
C TRP A 74 -6.73 6.21 -8.67
N VAL A 75 -6.94 7.51 -8.49
CA VAL A 75 -7.21 8.44 -9.58
C VAL A 75 -6.81 9.86 -9.21
N GLU A 76 -6.24 10.62 -10.17
CA GLU A 76 -5.99 12.06 -10.01
C GLU A 76 -7.31 12.82 -9.87
N MET A 77 -7.44 13.66 -8.85
CA MET A 77 -8.59 14.53 -8.63
C MET A 77 -8.61 15.66 -9.66
N LYS A 78 -9.79 15.90 -10.21
CA LYS A 78 -10.06 17.07 -11.06
C LYS A 78 -11.14 17.91 -10.44
N ASN A 79 -11.08 19.23 -10.68
CA ASN A 79 -12.10 20.13 -10.22
C ASN A 79 -13.48 19.75 -10.77
N GLY A 80 -14.49 19.67 -9.91
CA GLY A 80 -15.83 19.24 -10.24
C GLY A 80 -16.08 17.72 -10.23
N ASP A 81 -15.05 16.88 -10.00
CA ASP A 81 -15.25 15.43 -9.87
C ASP A 81 -16.22 15.11 -8.72
N LYS A 82 -17.05 14.09 -8.92
CA LYS A 82 -17.96 13.58 -7.90
C LYS A 82 -17.42 12.29 -7.30
N ILE A 83 -17.07 12.34 -6.02
CA ILE A 83 -16.61 11.18 -5.25
C ILE A 83 -17.78 10.59 -4.49
N GLN A 84 -17.97 9.27 -4.55
CA GLN A 84 -19.00 8.57 -3.77
C GLN A 84 -18.37 7.50 -2.89
N ALA A 85 -18.73 7.50 -1.59
CA ALA A 85 -18.37 6.48 -0.60
C ALA A 85 -19.63 6.11 0.22
N GLY A 86 -20.20 4.95 -0.07
CA GLY A 86 -21.52 4.57 0.49
C GLY A 86 -22.61 5.59 0.10
N PRO A 87 -23.36 6.17 1.08
CA PRO A 87 -24.40 7.16 0.81
C PRO A 87 -23.85 8.59 0.68
N PHE A 88 -22.55 8.81 0.92
CA PHE A 88 -21.94 10.13 0.84
C PHE A 88 -21.47 10.41 -0.58
N VAL A 89 -21.83 11.57 -1.09
CA VAL A 89 -21.35 12.11 -2.36
C VAL A 89 -20.70 13.45 -2.06
N PHE A 90 -19.53 13.66 -2.67
CA PHE A 90 -18.76 14.89 -2.56
C PHE A 90 -18.51 15.47 -3.95
N THR A 91 -18.41 16.78 -4.04
CA THR A 91 -17.84 17.46 -5.21
C THR A 91 -16.44 17.97 -4.86
N VAL A 92 -15.49 17.72 -5.74
CA VAL A 92 -14.12 18.20 -5.64
C VAL A 92 -14.08 19.67 -6.00
N GLU A 93 -13.49 20.49 -5.13
CA GLU A 93 -13.20 21.89 -5.38
C GLU A 93 -11.70 22.12 -5.27
N LEU A 94 -11.05 22.43 -6.40
CA LEU A 94 -9.65 22.83 -6.46
C LEU A 94 -9.60 24.33 -6.71
N SER A 95 -8.98 25.09 -5.80
CA SER A 95 -8.69 26.50 -6.04
C SER A 95 -7.45 26.60 -6.91
N ASP A 96 -7.56 27.23 -8.06
CA ASP A 96 -6.44 27.67 -8.89
C ASP A 96 -5.69 28.78 -8.16
N GLU A 97 -4.77 28.42 -7.30
CA GLU A 97 -3.71 29.33 -6.83
C GLU A 97 -2.37 28.76 -7.32
N GLU A 98 -1.91 29.43 -8.43
CA GLU A 98 -0.54 29.56 -8.90
C GLU A 98 0.10 28.36 -9.60
N GLU A 99 0.02 28.40 -10.94
CA GLU A 99 1.20 28.16 -11.75
C GLU A 99 2.31 29.13 -11.33
N HIS A 100 3.16 28.77 -10.40
CA HIS A 100 4.46 29.41 -10.20
C HIS A 100 5.56 28.37 -10.38
N GLU A 101 6.21 28.59 -11.53
CA GLU A 101 7.59 28.33 -11.93
C GLU A 101 8.42 27.34 -11.09
N ALA A 102 8.92 26.39 -11.83
CA ALA A 102 10.09 25.61 -11.52
C ALA A 102 11.22 26.45 -10.90
N GLY A 103 11.69 26.03 -9.77
CA GLY A 103 12.96 26.52 -9.27
C GLY A 103 13.10 26.49 -7.77
N SER A 104 13.20 25.32 -7.19
CA SER A 104 14.08 25.11 -6.05
C SER A 104 14.29 23.61 -5.85
N THR A 105 15.48 23.19 -6.17
CA THR A 105 16.09 21.92 -5.80
C THR A 105 16.12 21.85 -4.28
N VAL A 106 15.10 21.25 -3.68
CA VAL A 106 15.21 20.71 -2.32
C VAL A 106 15.45 19.22 -2.50
N GLY A 107 16.56 18.75 -1.95
CA GLY A 107 17.09 17.43 -2.15
C GLY A 107 16.02 16.36 -2.02
N VAL A 108 15.81 15.66 -3.13
CA VAL A 108 15.23 14.32 -3.13
C VAL A 108 16.27 13.50 -2.38
N GLU A 109 16.00 13.17 -1.12
CA GLU A 109 16.65 12.01 -0.55
C GLU A 109 16.31 10.87 -1.50
N GLU A 110 17.34 10.33 -2.14
CA GLU A 110 17.27 9.14 -2.98
C GLU A 110 16.65 8.00 -2.16
N PHE A 111 15.33 7.89 -2.23
CA PHE A 111 14.68 6.63 -1.89
C PHE A 111 15.14 5.62 -2.93
N GLY A 112 15.88 4.63 -2.45
CA GLY A 112 16.80 3.78 -3.14
C GLY A 112 16.38 3.34 -4.54
N ASP A 113 17.39 3.19 -5.36
CA ASP A 113 17.43 2.69 -6.73
C ASP A 113 16.58 1.41 -6.97
N GLU A 114 16.17 0.75 -5.93
CA GLU A 114 15.43 -0.51 -5.84
C GLU A 114 13.97 -0.42 -6.35
N ASN A 115 13.30 0.72 -6.18
CA ASN A 115 11.95 0.92 -6.72
C ASN A 115 11.96 1.26 -8.21
N ARG A 116 13.03 1.87 -8.74
CA ARG A 116 13.20 2.13 -10.17
C ARG A 116 13.39 0.85 -10.98
N MET A 117 14.05 -0.16 -10.43
CA MET A 117 14.26 -1.45 -11.10
C MET A 117 12.95 -2.20 -11.39
N ASN A 118 11.87 -1.92 -10.66
CA ASN A 118 10.59 -2.58 -10.87
C ASN A 118 9.66 -1.85 -11.86
N GLU A 119 10.00 -0.64 -12.31
CA GLU A 119 9.20 0.14 -13.27
C GLU A 119 9.12 -0.53 -14.65
N GLY A 120 10.16 -1.23 -15.08
CA GLY A 120 10.19 -1.99 -16.34
C GLY A 120 9.17 -3.15 -16.38
N HIS A 121 8.70 -3.60 -15.24
CA HIS A 121 7.74 -4.71 -15.12
C HIS A 121 6.25 -4.27 -15.12
N ALA A 122 5.97 -2.95 -15.24
CA ALA A 122 4.62 -2.35 -15.19
C ALA A 122 3.74 -2.77 -16.39
N GLY A 123 3.81 -3.72 -17.05
CA GLY A 123 2.95 -4.28 -18.11
C GLY A 123 2.97 -5.80 -18.13
N LEU A 124 3.92 -6.38 -17.37
CA LEU A 124 4.16 -7.82 -17.32
C LEU A 124 3.43 -8.47 -16.15
N TYR A 125 3.30 -7.76 -15.05
CA TYR A 125 2.74 -8.28 -13.80
C TYR A 125 1.53 -7.49 -13.33
N PRO A 126 0.65 -8.10 -12.50
CA PRO A 126 -0.46 -7.39 -11.86
C PRO A 126 0.06 -6.18 -11.10
N ARG A 127 -0.65 -5.05 -11.21
CA ARG A 127 -0.32 -3.80 -10.52
C ARG A 127 -0.17 -4.03 -9.01
N GLU A 128 -1.08 -4.80 -8.42
CA GLU A 128 -1.11 -5.10 -7.00
C GLU A 128 0.14 -5.89 -6.55
N TYR A 129 0.74 -6.67 -7.44
CA TYR A 129 2.02 -7.34 -7.16
C TYR A 129 3.16 -6.33 -7.01
N LEU A 130 3.28 -5.42 -7.97
CA LEU A 130 4.32 -4.40 -7.99
C LEU A 130 4.14 -3.37 -6.86
N GLU A 131 2.90 -2.98 -6.60
CA GLU A 131 2.57 -2.06 -5.51
C GLU A 131 2.83 -2.67 -4.13
N GLY A 132 2.53 -3.95 -3.96
CA GLY A 132 2.88 -4.68 -2.75
C GLY A 132 4.39 -4.79 -2.54
N ILE A 133 5.19 -4.94 -3.61
CA ILE A 133 6.67 -4.89 -3.54
C ILE A 133 7.13 -3.51 -3.08
N ARG A 134 6.57 -2.43 -3.62
CA ARG A 134 6.89 -1.06 -3.21
C ARG A 134 6.66 -0.88 -1.71
N PHE A 135 5.46 -1.21 -1.22
CA PHE A 135 5.16 -1.12 0.22
C PHE A 135 6.09 -1.99 1.07
N PHE A 136 6.39 -3.20 0.63
CA PHE A 136 7.31 -4.09 1.35
C PHE A 136 8.70 -3.45 1.50
N ASN A 137 9.24 -2.89 0.43
CA ASN A 137 10.54 -2.24 0.41
C ASN A 137 10.57 -0.95 1.26
N GLU A 138 9.46 -0.21 1.28
CA GLU A 138 9.24 0.97 2.14
C GLU A 138 8.91 0.62 3.60
N ARG A 139 8.97 -0.67 3.96
CA ARG A 139 8.62 -1.19 5.29
C ARG A 139 7.16 -1.03 5.70
N GLY A 140 6.28 -0.69 4.77
CA GLY A 140 4.82 -0.71 4.89
C GLY A 140 4.27 -2.13 4.85
N TYR A 141 4.75 -3.00 5.74
CA TYR A 141 4.47 -4.44 5.68
C TYR A 141 3.00 -4.79 5.85
N PHE A 142 2.26 -3.96 6.56
CA PHE A 142 0.82 -4.16 6.70
C PHE A 142 0.10 -3.89 5.37
N ASP A 143 0.45 -2.80 4.69
CA ASP A 143 -0.12 -2.42 3.40
C ASP A 143 0.26 -3.43 2.31
N ALA A 144 1.52 -3.88 2.29
CA ALA A 144 1.98 -4.94 1.38
C ALA A 144 1.17 -6.24 1.54
N HIS A 145 0.91 -6.65 2.78
CA HIS A 145 0.09 -7.83 3.08
C HIS A 145 -1.33 -7.69 2.53
N GLU A 146 -2.01 -6.56 2.77
CA GLU A 146 -3.39 -6.34 2.34
C GLU A 146 -3.52 -6.38 0.81
N ILE A 147 -2.63 -5.67 0.10
CA ILE A 147 -2.63 -5.66 -1.37
C ILE A 147 -2.38 -7.06 -1.96
N TRP A 148 -1.42 -7.80 -1.42
CA TRP A 148 -1.15 -9.15 -1.91
C TRP A 148 -2.25 -10.16 -1.56
N GLU A 149 -3.02 -9.94 -0.49
CA GLU A 149 -4.15 -10.80 -0.13
C GLU A 149 -5.26 -10.77 -1.20
N GLU A 150 -5.49 -9.63 -1.85
CA GLU A 150 -6.45 -9.53 -2.95
C GLU A 150 -6.09 -10.43 -4.13
N ILE A 151 -4.81 -10.44 -4.54
CA ILE A 151 -4.34 -11.33 -5.61
C ILE A 151 -4.39 -12.79 -5.14
N TRP A 152 -3.99 -13.05 -3.92
CA TRP A 152 -3.98 -14.38 -3.34
C TRP A 152 -5.36 -15.03 -3.37
N LEU A 153 -6.43 -14.28 -3.04
CA LEU A 153 -7.81 -14.79 -3.05
C LEU A 153 -8.25 -15.30 -4.43
N ARG A 154 -7.79 -14.67 -5.51
CA ARG A 154 -8.12 -15.04 -6.90
C ARG A 154 -7.07 -15.94 -7.56
N SER A 155 -5.99 -16.26 -6.88
CA SER A 155 -4.89 -17.09 -7.38
C SER A 155 -5.12 -18.58 -7.08
N SER A 156 -4.44 -19.45 -7.83
CA SER A 156 -4.41 -20.91 -7.65
C SER A 156 -3.00 -21.47 -7.88
N GLY A 157 -2.77 -22.73 -7.49
CA GLY A 157 -1.49 -23.42 -7.72
C GLY A 157 -0.29 -22.68 -7.09
N ASP A 158 0.83 -22.65 -7.82
CA ASP A 158 2.09 -22.05 -7.36
C ASP A 158 1.98 -20.54 -7.14
N ALA A 159 1.17 -19.85 -7.96
CA ALA A 159 0.92 -18.41 -7.77
C ALA A 159 0.24 -18.14 -6.41
N LYS A 160 -0.70 -18.98 -6.01
CA LYS A 160 -1.34 -18.86 -4.69
C LYS A 160 -0.34 -19.09 -3.56
N LEU A 161 0.52 -20.11 -3.70
CA LEU A 161 1.57 -20.41 -2.73
C LEU A 161 2.58 -19.28 -2.64
N PHE A 162 2.95 -18.70 -3.78
CA PHE A 162 3.87 -17.57 -3.88
C PHE A 162 3.34 -16.33 -3.15
N TYR A 163 2.12 -15.87 -3.48
CA TYR A 163 1.52 -14.72 -2.79
C TYR A 163 1.33 -14.97 -1.30
N GLN A 164 0.93 -16.18 -0.91
CA GLN A 164 0.84 -16.55 0.51
C GLN A 164 2.20 -16.43 1.22
N THR A 165 3.29 -16.75 0.52
CA THR A 165 4.64 -16.64 1.06
C THR A 165 5.02 -15.17 1.28
N LEU A 166 4.75 -14.30 0.31
CA LEU A 166 5.01 -12.85 0.42
C LEU A 166 4.17 -12.20 1.52
N ILE A 167 2.87 -12.52 1.58
CA ILE A 167 1.96 -12.08 2.65
C ILE A 167 2.52 -12.45 4.02
N GLN A 168 2.91 -13.71 4.21
CA GLN A 168 3.44 -14.17 5.49
C GLN A 168 4.81 -13.59 5.82
N ALA A 169 5.63 -13.28 4.81
CA ALA A 169 6.89 -12.56 5.01
C ALA A 169 6.64 -11.14 5.54
N ALA A 170 5.73 -10.41 4.92
CA ALA A 170 5.32 -9.07 5.37
C ALA A 170 4.75 -9.10 6.80
N VAL A 171 3.82 -10.02 7.10
CA VAL A 171 3.25 -10.19 8.44
C VAL A 171 4.32 -10.55 9.47
N GLY A 172 5.30 -11.38 9.10
CA GLY A 172 6.42 -11.75 9.98
C GLY A 172 7.29 -10.55 10.35
N LEU A 173 7.63 -9.70 9.37
CA LEU A 173 8.39 -8.47 9.57
C LEU A 173 7.59 -7.44 10.39
N HIS A 174 6.29 -7.31 10.14
CA HIS A 174 5.40 -6.47 10.94
C HIS A 174 5.34 -6.91 12.41
N HIS A 175 5.19 -8.21 12.67
CA HIS A 175 5.22 -8.75 14.03
C HIS A 175 6.57 -8.49 14.71
N TYR A 176 7.67 -8.68 13.99
CA TYR A 176 9.01 -8.41 14.49
C TYR A 176 9.17 -6.95 14.91
N GLY A 177 8.83 -6.01 14.04
CA GLY A 177 8.91 -4.57 14.33
C GLY A 177 8.06 -4.12 15.52
N ARG A 178 6.96 -4.84 15.81
CA ARG A 178 6.10 -4.60 16.98
C ARG A 178 6.53 -5.36 18.25
N GLY A 179 7.64 -6.08 18.22
CA GLY A 179 8.11 -6.89 19.35
C GLY A 179 7.28 -8.15 19.60
N ASN A 180 6.36 -8.53 18.71
CA ASN A 180 5.62 -9.78 18.80
C ASN A 180 6.49 -10.95 18.30
N MET A 181 7.47 -11.34 19.11
CA MET A 181 8.44 -12.36 18.76
C MET A 181 7.82 -13.74 18.51
N ARG A 182 6.71 -14.06 19.20
CA ARG A 182 5.97 -15.31 18.97
C ARG A 182 5.34 -15.34 17.57
N GLY A 183 4.67 -14.26 17.16
CA GLY A 183 4.09 -14.13 15.83
C GLY A 183 5.18 -14.17 14.75
N ALA A 184 6.26 -13.42 14.95
CA ALA A 184 7.40 -13.36 14.04
C ALA A 184 8.03 -14.76 13.82
N ARG A 185 8.26 -15.55 14.88
CA ARG A 185 8.77 -16.93 14.76
C ARG A 185 7.85 -17.84 13.95
N GLY A 186 6.54 -17.78 14.22
CA GLY A 186 5.57 -18.57 13.48
C GLY A 186 5.57 -18.24 11.99
N MET A 187 5.61 -16.96 11.63
CA MET A 187 5.66 -16.52 10.24
C MET A 187 6.98 -16.88 9.58
N HIS A 188 8.12 -16.66 10.24
CA HIS A 188 9.43 -17.07 9.73
C HIS A 188 9.45 -18.55 9.33
N LYS A 189 9.02 -19.45 10.23
CA LYS A 189 8.95 -20.88 9.93
C LYS A 189 8.08 -21.17 8.72
N ASN A 190 6.88 -20.61 8.67
CA ASN A 190 5.94 -20.82 7.58
C ASN A 190 6.45 -20.34 6.22
N VAL A 191 7.15 -19.20 6.19
CA VAL A 191 7.78 -18.64 4.98
C VAL A 191 8.88 -19.56 4.49
N MET A 192 9.79 -19.97 5.37
CA MET A 192 10.92 -20.84 5.01
C MET A 192 10.43 -22.18 4.44
N GLU A 193 9.43 -22.81 5.05
CA GLU A 193 8.81 -24.05 4.55
C GLU A 193 8.17 -23.90 3.17
N LYS A 194 7.57 -22.73 2.87
CA LYS A 194 6.95 -22.47 1.57
C LYS A 194 7.97 -22.17 0.48
N LEU A 195 9.04 -21.44 0.82
CA LEU A 195 10.13 -21.16 -0.11
C LEU A 195 10.83 -22.44 -0.61
N GLU A 196 10.86 -23.53 0.20
CA GLU A 196 11.37 -24.83 -0.26
C GLU A 196 10.51 -25.49 -1.34
N ARG A 197 9.26 -25.08 -1.47
CA ARG A 197 8.28 -25.70 -2.38
C ARG A 197 8.11 -24.90 -3.67
N LEU A 198 8.62 -23.68 -3.71
CA LEU A 198 8.56 -22.81 -4.88
C LEU A 198 9.80 -22.97 -5.75
N PRO A 199 9.72 -22.68 -7.06
CA PRO A 199 10.90 -22.66 -7.93
C PRO A 199 11.87 -21.55 -7.49
N GLY A 200 13.14 -21.63 -7.91
CA GLY A 200 14.16 -20.65 -7.54
C GLY A 200 13.85 -19.23 -7.99
N ILE A 201 13.19 -19.07 -9.15
CA ILE A 201 12.71 -17.79 -9.67
C ILE A 201 11.21 -17.92 -9.95
N PHE A 202 10.41 -16.94 -9.52
CA PHE A 202 8.98 -16.88 -9.80
C PHE A 202 8.53 -15.42 -9.94
N MET A 203 7.86 -15.08 -11.03
CA MET A 203 7.43 -13.71 -11.36
C MET A 203 8.59 -12.69 -11.26
N SER A 204 9.71 -13.01 -11.91
CA SER A 204 10.98 -12.27 -11.87
C SER A 204 11.60 -12.04 -10.47
N LEU A 205 11.07 -12.66 -9.43
CA LEU A 205 11.69 -12.63 -8.10
C LEU A 205 12.62 -13.83 -7.91
N ASP A 206 13.90 -13.58 -7.60
CA ASP A 206 14.83 -14.61 -7.14
C ASP A 206 14.47 -15.00 -5.70
N LEU A 207 13.77 -16.13 -5.58
CA LEU A 207 13.33 -16.66 -4.28
C LEU A 207 14.49 -17.26 -3.48
N GLY A 208 15.59 -17.64 -4.15
CA GLY A 208 16.80 -18.09 -3.48
C GLY A 208 17.49 -16.95 -2.74
N GLU A 209 17.68 -15.81 -3.41
CA GLU A 209 18.22 -14.60 -2.80
C GLU A 209 17.31 -14.08 -1.69
N PHE A 210 16.00 -13.96 -1.97
CA PHE A 210 15.03 -13.53 -0.97
C PHE A 210 15.04 -14.41 0.28
N LYS A 211 15.15 -15.72 0.12
CA LYS A 211 15.25 -16.70 1.22
C LYS A 211 16.49 -16.43 2.10
N VAL A 212 17.65 -16.15 1.47
CA VAL A 212 18.88 -15.84 2.19
C VAL A 212 18.72 -14.53 2.98
N GLN A 213 18.21 -13.48 2.38
CA GLN A 213 17.97 -12.20 3.05
C GLN A 213 17.00 -12.36 4.24
N PHE A 214 15.88 -13.07 4.02
CA PHE A 214 14.87 -13.32 5.05
C PHE A 214 15.40 -14.15 6.22
N ALA A 215 16.15 -15.21 5.93
CA ALA A 215 16.80 -16.04 6.96
C ALA A 215 17.84 -15.25 7.78
N ASN A 216 18.64 -14.41 7.12
CA ASN A 216 19.64 -13.57 7.79
C ASN A 216 18.96 -12.53 8.71
N PHE A 217 17.88 -11.91 8.27
CA PHE A 217 17.12 -10.97 9.10
C PHE A 217 16.59 -11.65 10.37
N PHE A 218 16.08 -12.85 10.27
CA PHE A 218 15.53 -13.61 11.39
C PHE A 218 16.55 -14.49 12.12
N ALA A 219 17.85 -14.39 11.81
CA ALA A 219 18.87 -15.21 12.48
C ALA A 219 18.78 -15.09 14.01
N GLY A 220 18.73 -16.22 14.72
CA GLY A 220 18.61 -16.26 16.19
C GLY A 220 17.23 -15.89 16.74
N ILE A 221 16.20 -15.79 15.90
CA ILE A 221 14.83 -15.44 16.34
C ILE A 221 14.26 -16.45 17.34
N GLU A 222 14.69 -17.70 17.30
CA GLU A 222 14.17 -18.77 18.17
C GLU A 222 14.35 -18.47 19.65
N THR A 223 15.46 -17.80 20.01
CA THR A 223 15.82 -17.46 21.39
C THR A 223 15.68 -15.96 21.70
N ALA A 224 15.41 -15.12 20.69
CA ALA A 224 15.30 -13.68 20.88
C ALA A 224 14.04 -13.31 21.66
N GLU A 225 14.18 -12.53 22.71
CA GLU A 225 13.06 -11.99 23.51
C GLU A 225 12.55 -10.65 22.98
N ALA A 226 13.39 -9.91 22.24
CA ALA A 226 13.08 -8.61 21.67
C ALA A 226 13.71 -8.45 20.29
N PRO A 227 13.20 -7.50 19.45
CA PRO A 227 13.82 -7.17 18.17
C PRO A 227 15.24 -6.61 18.34
N VAL A 228 16.10 -6.92 17.39
CA VAL A 228 17.45 -6.34 17.27
C VAL A 228 17.39 -5.16 16.29
N SER A 229 17.81 -3.97 16.72
CA SER A 229 17.61 -2.70 16.00
C SER A 229 18.39 -2.56 14.69
N ASP A 230 19.56 -3.22 14.58
CA ASP A 230 20.52 -2.93 13.50
C ASP A 230 20.44 -3.93 12.32
N ARG A 231 19.37 -4.70 12.23
CA ARG A 231 19.19 -5.66 11.14
C ARG A 231 18.61 -4.99 9.90
N GLN A 232 19.25 -5.27 8.76
CA GLN A 232 18.72 -4.87 7.47
C GLN A 232 17.55 -5.79 7.09
N PRO A 233 16.34 -5.25 6.85
CA PRO A 233 15.24 -6.07 6.39
C PRO A 233 15.48 -6.56 4.96
N PRO A 234 14.86 -7.69 4.56
CA PRO A 234 14.91 -8.15 3.18
C PRO A 234 14.24 -7.13 2.25
N VAL A 235 14.77 -7.05 1.03
CA VAL A 235 14.29 -6.18 -0.04
C VAL A 235 13.93 -7.06 -1.23
N ILE A 236 12.84 -6.75 -1.91
CA ILE A 236 12.40 -7.44 -3.12
C ILE A 236 12.87 -6.64 -4.34
N ARG A 237 13.73 -7.26 -5.15
CA ARG A 237 14.14 -6.76 -6.46
C ARG A 237 13.72 -7.76 -7.50
N LEU A 238 13.07 -7.29 -8.55
CA LEU A 238 12.74 -8.13 -9.70
C LEU A 238 13.94 -8.19 -10.64
N LEU A 239 14.18 -9.38 -11.18
CA LEU A 239 15.19 -9.58 -12.20
C LEU A 239 14.72 -8.92 -13.50
N ASP A 240 15.60 -8.17 -14.16
CA ASP A 240 15.33 -7.67 -15.49
C ASP A 240 15.29 -8.86 -16.47
N ASP A 241 14.38 -8.83 -17.45
CA ASP A 241 14.44 -9.77 -18.57
C ASP A 241 15.74 -9.45 -19.33
N GLU A 242 16.74 -10.32 -19.22
CA GLU A 242 17.92 -10.23 -20.06
C GLU A 242 17.48 -10.34 -21.53
N GLU A 243 17.85 -9.34 -22.35
CA GLU A 243 17.68 -9.30 -23.80
C GLU A 243 18.36 -10.51 -24.51
#